data_83e27b61838f36d5a715f01694ddbc7b
#
_entry.id   83e27b61838f36d5a715f01694ddbc7b
#
_cell.length_a   1.000
_cell.length_b   1.000
_cell.length_c   1.000
_cell.angle_alpha   90.00
_cell.angle_beta   90.00
_cell.angle_gamma   90.00
#
_symmetry.space_group_name_H-M   'P 1'
#
loop_
_entity.id
_entity.type
_entity.pdbx_description
1 polymer ?
#
loop_
_entity_poly.entity_id
_entity_poly.type
_entity_poly.pdbx_seq_one_letter_code
_entity_poly.pdbx_strand_id
1 'polypeptide(L)'
;MGQKVHPYGFRLGVTKPWRSRWFVERDYDKMLLEDQKLKNQLKDKLKSAGVSSIEIERPGNKLRIIIRTARPGIIIGRKGAEIDKLKQEIQKDTKRDVYVDIQEVHKPELDAQLVSENIALQLEKRVGFRRAMRKAVDSALRFGCKGIKVRVSGRLNGNEIARSEWYLQGRLPLHTLRADIDYGFTEARTTYGVIGVKVWVYKGEIFKERKREPQSVTSGAF
;
A
#
# COMPACT_ATOMS: atom_id res chain seq x y z
N MET A 1 -1.78 5.76 -26.98
CA MET A 1 -1.95 4.68 -25.98
C MET A 1 -3.04 5.09 -25.01
N GLY A 2 -4.05 4.23 -24.75
CA GLY A 2 -5.14 4.52 -23.83
C GLY A 2 -4.66 4.67 -22.38
N GLN A 3 -5.43 5.39 -21.57
CA GLN A 3 -5.18 5.54 -20.15
C GLN A 3 -5.36 4.20 -19.41
N LYS A 4 -4.58 3.99 -18.34
CA LYS A 4 -4.65 2.79 -17.52
C LYS A 4 -5.40 3.07 -16.24
N VAL A 5 -6.37 2.24 -15.92
CA VAL A 5 -7.10 2.31 -14.64
C VAL A 5 -6.15 1.92 -13.51
N HIS A 6 -6.31 2.58 -12.35
CA HIS A 6 -5.55 2.24 -11.16
C HIS A 6 -5.86 0.80 -10.72
N PRO A 7 -4.85 -0.08 -10.53
CA PRO A 7 -5.09 -1.51 -10.28
C PRO A 7 -5.92 -1.79 -9.03
N TYR A 8 -5.73 -0.99 -7.98
CA TYR A 8 -6.50 -1.08 -6.75
C TYR A 8 -7.96 -0.66 -6.97
N GLY A 9 -8.18 0.50 -7.66
CA GLY A 9 -9.51 1.01 -7.94
C GLY A 9 -10.32 0.06 -8.83
N PHE A 10 -9.69 -0.58 -9.82
CA PHE A 10 -10.34 -1.57 -10.67
C PHE A 10 -10.87 -2.79 -9.90
N ARG A 11 -10.25 -3.13 -8.76
CA ARG A 11 -10.59 -4.30 -7.92
C ARG A 11 -11.40 -3.95 -6.67
N LEU A 12 -11.71 -2.68 -6.50
CA LEU A 12 -12.45 -2.20 -5.34
C LEU A 12 -13.85 -2.80 -5.31
N GLY A 13 -14.28 -3.29 -4.13
CA GLY A 13 -15.57 -3.97 -3.96
C GLY A 13 -15.60 -5.43 -4.45
N VAL A 14 -14.62 -5.89 -5.23
CA VAL A 14 -14.52 -7.29 -5.71
C VAL A 14 -13.51 -8.08 -4.88
N THR A 15 -12.25 -7.66 -4.88
CA THR A 15 -11.15 -8.31 -4.15
C THR A 15 -10.47 -7.40 -3.14
N LYS A 16 -10.62 -6.09 -3.27
CA LYS A 16 -10.01 -5.09 -2.38
C LYS A 16 -11.09 -4.28 -1.67
N PRO A 17 -10.97 -4.06 -0.33
CA PRO A 17 -11.85 -3.16 0.42
C PRO A 17 -11.42 -1.70 0.28
N TRP A 18 -12.27 -0.80 0.75
CA TRP A 18 -11.92 0.61 0.91
C TRP A 18 -10.86 0.79 2.01
N ARG A 19 -9.95 1.75 1.82
CA ARG A 19 -8.93 2.11 2.84
C ARG A 19 -9.46 3.07 3.90
N SER A 20 -10.55 3.77 3.62
CA SER A 20 -11.33 4.53 4.60
C SER A 20 -12.71 3.92 4.65
N ARG A 21 -13.16 3.47 5.82
CA ARG A 21 -14.42 2.75 6.04
C ARG A 21 -15.27 3.51 7.04
N TRP A 22 -16.08 4.44 6.52
CA TRP A 22 -17.04 5.21 7.27
C TRP A 22 -18.13 5.77 6.34
N PHE A 23 -19.25 6.11 6.90
CA PHE A 23 -20.35 6.74 6.22
C PHE A 23 -20.82 7.96 7.00
N VAL A 24 -21.13 9.05 6.30
CA VAL A 24 -21.66 10.29 6.86
C VAL A 24 -22.58 10.93 5.83
N GLU A 25 -23.74 11.39 6.29
CA GLU A 25 -24.73 12.08 5.45
C GLU A 25 -24.38 13.56 5.26
N ARG A 26 -23.83 14.19 6.30
CA ARG A 26 -23.46 15.63 6.30
C ARG A 26 -21.97 15.79 6.59
N ASP A 27 -21.38 16.90 6.14
CA ASP A 27 -19.95 17.23 6.36
C ASP A 27 -18.94 16.21 5.80
N TYR A 28 -19.30 15.53 4.71
CA TYR A 28 -18.41 14.55 4.03
C TYR A 28 -17.09 15.19 3.62
N ASP A 29 -17.11 16.42 3.11
CA ASP A 29 -15.96 17.20 2.68
C ASP A 29 -14.95 17.39 3.81
N LYS A 30 -15.40 17.81 4.99
CA LYS A 30 -14.55 18.05 6.17
C LYS A 30 -13.89 16.76 6.65
N MET A 31 -14.66 15.67 6.73
CA MET A 31 -14.13 14.38 7.15
C MET A 31 -13.13 13.80 6.17
N LEU A 32 -13.37 13.95 4.87
CA LEU A 32 -12.44 13.51 3.84
C LEU A 32 -11.11 14.27 3.88
N LEU A 33 -11.19 15.59 4.06
CA LEU A 33 -9.99 16.43 4.20
C LEU A 33 -9.22 16.12 5.48
N GLU A 34 -9.92 15.86 6.59
CA GLU A 34 -9.31 15.41 7.85
C GLU A 34 -8.55 14.09 7.67
N ASP A 35 -9.19 13.08 7.06
CA ASP A 35 -8.55 11.79 6.75
C ASP A 35 -7.30 11.96 5.87
N GLN A 36 -7.38 12.81 4.85
CA GLN A 36 -6.25 13.04 3.95
C GLN A 36 -5.09 13.72 4.67
N LYS A 37 -5.36 14.72 5.51
CA LYS A 37 -4.35 15.38 6.34
C LYS A 37 -3.68 14.40 7.29
N LEU A 38 -4.47 13.61 8.01
CA LEU A 38 -3.98 12.58 8.93
C LEU A 38 -3.10 11.54 8.23
N LYS A 39 -3.52 11.03 7.07
CA LYS A 39 -2.74 10.07 6.28
C LYS A 39 -1.40 10.66 5.85
N ASN A 40 -1.38 11.91 5.40
CA ASN A 40 -0.15 12.57 4.97
C ASN A 40 0.78 12.81 6.16
N GLN A 41 0.29 13.34 7.27
CA GLN A 41 1.07 13.59 8.49
C GLN A 41 1.68 12.28 9.03
N LEU A 42 0.88 11.22 9.13
CA LEU A 42 1.36 9.91 9.58
C LEU A 42 2.39 9.31 8.64
N LYS A 43 2.18 9.41 7.32
CA LYS A 43 3.13 8.92 6.33
C LYS A 43 4.47 9.66 6.43
N ASP A 44 4.46 10.96 6.64
CA ASP A 44 5.68 11.77 6.76
C ASP A 44 6.43 11.48 8.07
N LYS A 45 5.73 11.35 9.20
CA LYS A 45 6.33 11.02 10.50
C LYS A 45 6.92 9.60 10.53
N LEU A 46 6.24 8.66 9.88
CA LEU A 46 6.58 7.23 9.96
C LEU A 46 7.38 6.71 8.75
N LYS A 47 8.02 7.59 7.96
CA LYS A 47 8.85 7.18 6.82
C LYS A 47 9.91 6.13 7.17
N SER A 48 10.53 6.25 8.35
CA SER A 48 11.57 5.33 8.82
C SER A 48 11.05 3.92 9.16
N ALA A 49 9.76 3.82 9.51
CA ALA A 49 9.13 2.56 9.88
C ALA A 49 8.73 1.70 8.66
N GLY A 50 8.71 2.28 7.45
CA GLY A 50 8.25 1.59 6.24
C GLY A 50 6.76 1.25 6.31
N VAL A 51 5.91 2.26 6.11
CA VAL A 51 4.46 2.12 6.16
C VAL A 51 3.92 1.68 4.81
N SER A 52 3.28 0.52 4.77
CA SER A 52 2.62 -0.03 3.58
C SER A 52 1.29 0.67 3.28
N SER A 53 0.40 0.70 4.27
CA SER A 53 -0.91 1.35 4.14
C SER A 53 -1.42 1.88 5.48
N ILE A 54 -2.25 2.92 5.39
CA ILE A 54 -2.96 3.49 6.53
C ILE A 54 -4.45 3.39 6.21
N GLU A 55 -5.18 2.65 7.05
CA GLU A 55 -6.62 2.50 6.95
C GLU A 55 -7.29 3.28 8.08
N ILE A 56 -8.42 3.92 7.81
CA ILE A 56 -9.17 4.73 8.77
C ILE A 56 -10.59 4.18 8.86
N GLU A 57 -11.02 3.93 10.09
CA GLU A 57 -12.40 3.54 10.42
C GLU A 57 -12.98 4.55 11.41
N ARG A 58 -14.23 4.94 11.23
CA ARG A 58 -14.93 5.87 12.11
C ARG A 58 -16.22 5.24 12.64
N PRO A 59 -16.13 4.36 13.65
CA PRO A 59 -17.32 3.82 14.31
C PRO A 59 -17.91 4.87 15.25
N GLY A 60 -18.99 5.55 14.84
CA GLY A 60 -19.61 6.63 15.62
C GLY A 60 -18.67 7.80 15.85
N ASN A 61 -18.42 8.14 17.11
CA ASN A 61 -17.54 9.26 17.47
C ASN A 61 -16.07 8.87 17.74
N LYS A 62 -15.70 7.62 17.46
CA LYS A 62 -14.34 7.12 17.67
C LYS A 62 -13.58 7.08 16.33
N LEU A 63 -12.26 7.26 16.40
CA LEU A 63 -11.36 7.16 15.25
C LEU A 63 -10.43 5.98 15.45
N ARG A 64 -10.53 4.98 14.57
CA ARG A 64 -9.61 3.84 14.56
C ARG A 64 -8.70 3.95 13.36
N ILE A 65 -7.39 3.95 13.61
CA ILE A 65 -6.35 4.03 12.59
C ILE A 65 -5.59 2.71 12.59
N ILE A 66 -5.60 2.02 11.46
CA ILE A 66 -4.87 0.77 11.27
C ILE A 66 -3.65 1.07 10.41
N ILE A 67 -2.46 0.89 10.96
CA ILE A 67 -1.18 1.14 10.29
C ILE A 67 -0.52 -0.19 9.98
N ARG A 68 -0.36 -0.49 8.69
CA ARG A 68 0.42 -1.66 8.25
C ARG A 68 1.86 -1.24 7.99
N THR A 69 2.79 -1.86 8.70
CA THR A 69 4.20 -1.50 8.66
C THR A 69 5.11 -2.71 8.61
N ALA A 70 6.30 -2.52 7.99
CA ALA A 70 7.34 -3.55 8.00
C ALA A 70 8.13 -3.59 9.31
N ARG A 71 8.14 -2.48 10.08
CA ARG A 71 8.94 -2.36 11.31
C ARG A 71 8.10 -1.80 12.45
N PRO A 72 7.22 -2.60 13.05
CA PRO A 72 6.32 -2.15 14.10
C PRO A 72 7.06 -1.60 15.33
N GLY A 73 8.24 -2.15 15.65
CA GLY A 73 9.02 -1.71 16.81
C GLY A 73 9.42 -0.24 16.80
N ILE A 74 9.59 0.37 15.60
CA ILE A 74 9.91 1.80 15.48
C ILE A 74 8.71 2.66 15.87
N ILE A 75 7.49 2.21 15.53
CA ILE A 75 6.25 2.95 15.82
C ILE A 75 5.87 2.80 17.29
N ILE A 76 6.03 1.59 17.85
CA ILE A 76 5.71 1.31 19.24
C ILE A 76 6.69 2.05 20.16
N GLY A 77 7.97 2.04 19.81
CA GLY A 77 9.03 2.64 20.60
C GLY A 77 9.29 1.91 21.92
N ARG A 78 10.12 2.50 22.78
CA ARG A 78 10.42 1.93 24.09
C ARG A 78 9.20 2.00 25.00
N LYS A 79 8.71 0.86 25.49
CA LYS A 79 7.54 0.75 26.40
C LYS A 79 6.26 1.42 25.88
N GLY A 80 6.10 1.57 24.54
CA GLY A 80 4.92 2.21 23.97
C GLY A 80 4.89 3.74 23.95
N ALA A 81 5.97 4.41 24.35
CA ALA A 81 6.00 5.87 24.48
C ALA A 81 5.76 6.63 23.15
N GLU A 82 6.23 6.07 22.01
CA GLU A 82 6.03 6.70 20.71
C GLU A 82 4.58 6.61 20.20
N ILE A 83 3.94 5.45 20.41
CA ILE A 83 2.54 5.28 20.03
C ILE A 83 1.60 6.15 20.88
N ASP A 84 1.90 6.30 22.18
CA ASP A 84 1.10 7.14 23.06
C ASP A 84 1.22 8.64 22.70
N LYS A 85 2.41 9.09 22.33
CA LYS A 85 2.63 10.44 21.78
C LYS A 85 1.83 10.67 20.50
N LEU A 86 1.92 9.74 19.56
CA LEU A 86 1.16 9.81 18.31
C LEU A 86 -0.36 9.87 18.57
N LYS A 87 -0.85 9.03 19.50
CA LYS A 87 -2.25 9.02 19.89
C LYS A 87 -2.70 10.36 20.46
N GLN A 88 -1.90 10.94 21.39
CA GLN A 88 -2.20 12.22 22.00
C GLN A 88 -2.20 13.38 20.98
N GLU A 89 -1.25 13.38 20.03
CA GLU A 89 -1.20 14.38 18.97
C GLU A 89 -2.44 14.32 18.07
N ILE A 90 -2.80 13.11 17.60
CA ILE A 90 -3.98 12.94 16.75
C ILE A 90 -5.26 13.29 17.53
N GLN A 91 -5.33 12.95 18.81
CA GLN A 91 -6.46 13.29 19.66
C GLN A 91 -6.62 14.79 19.85
N LYS A 92 -5.51 15.53 19.96
CA LYS A 92 -5.54 17.01 20.00
C LYS A 92 -6.06 17.61 18.70
N ASP A 93 -5.64 17.05 17.55
CA ASP A 93 -6.03 17.57 16.24
C ASP A 93 -7.50 17.26 15.90
N THR A 94 -7.97 16.06 16.25
CA THR A 94 -9.31 15.58 15.87
C THR A 94 -10.38 15.80 16.95
N LYS A 95 -9.99 16.07 18.21
CA LYS A 95 -10.87 16.17 19.39
C LYS A 95 -11.80 14.96 19.57
N ARG A 96 -11.35 13.76 19.14
CA ARG A 96 -12.09 12.49 19.22
C ARG A 96 -11.26 11.42 19.93
N ASP A 97 -11.91 10.38 20.40
CA ASP A 97 -11.21 9.21 20.93
C ASP A 97 -10.50 8.46 19.82
N VAL A 98 -9.17 8.32 19.94
CA VAL A 98 -8.31 7.72 18.92
C VAL A 98 -7.80 6.35 19.39
N TYR A 99 -7.95 5.35 18.51
CA TYR A 99 -7.38 4.02 18.68
C TYR A 99 -6.40 3.76 17.54
N VAL A 100 -5.16 3.44 17.85
CA VAL A 100 -4.12 3.10 16.86
C VAL A 100 -3.85 1.60 16.96
N ASP A 101 -4.05 0.91 15.86
CA ASP A 101 -3.77 -0.53 15.69
C ASP A 101 -2.60 -0.69 14.73
N ILE A 102 -1.57 -1.44 15.13
CA ILE A 102 -0.37 -1.64 14.32
C ILE A 102 -0.35 -3.10 13.86
N GLN A 103 -0.35 -3.28 12.54
CA GLN A 103 -0.28 -4.59 11.91
C GLN A 103 1.07 -4.76 11.21
N GLU A 104 1.76 -5.84 11.53
CA GLU A 104 3.03 -6.17 10.91
C GLU A 104 2.82 -6.75 9.50
N VAL A 105 3.66 -6.31 8.56
CA VAL A 105 3.77 -6.89 7.22
C VAL A 105 4.91 -7.90 7.24
N HIS A 106 4.59 -9.20 7.33
CA HIS A 106 5.59 -10.27 7.42
C HIS A 106 6.53 -10.38 6.21
N LYS A 107 6.05 -10.01 5.01
CA LYS A 107 6.82 -10.10 3.75
C LYS A 107 6.84 -8.74 3.05
N PRO A 108 7.70 -7.81 3.49
CA PRO A 108 7.77 -6.46 2.92
C PRO A 108 8.17 -6.45 1.43
N GLU A 109 8.88 -7.47 0.96
CA GLU A 109 9.28 -7.62 -0.44
C GLU A 109 8.12 -7.97 -1.38
N LEU A 110 6.99 -8.42 -0.84
CA LEU A 110 5.75 -8.65 -1.60
C LEU A 110 4.76 -7.48 -1.53
N ASP A 111 5.10 -6.43 -0.80
CA ASP A 111 4.29 -5.22 -0.71
C ASP A 111 4.78 -4.18 -1.73
N ALA A 112 3.91 -3.81 -2.67
CA ALA A 112 4.30 -2.94 -3.78
C ALA A 112 4.71 -1.52 -3.30
N GLN A 113 4.10 -1.01 -2.22
CA GLN A 113 4.42 0.31 -1.69
C GLN A 113 5.81 0.32 -1.05
N LEU A 114 6.12 -0.69 -0.23
CA LEU A 114 7.42 -0.82 0.43
C LEU A 114 8.55 -1.04 -0.58
N VAL A 115 8.30 -1.85 -1.61
CA VAL A 115 9.26 -2.05 -2.71
C VAL A 115 9.51 -0.74 -3.46
N SER A 116 8.45 0.04 -3.75
CA SER A 116 8.61 1.33 -4.45
C SER A 116 9.39 2.34 -3.61
N GLU A 117 9.17 2.40 -2.30
CA GLU A 117 9.89 3.26 -1.36
C GLU A 117 11.36 2.85 -1.25
N ASN A 118 11.65 1.56 -1.19
CA ASN A 118 13.03 1.06 -1.16
C ASN A 118 13.79 1.43 -2.44
N ILE A 119 13.17 1.31 -3.62
CA ILE A 119 13.78 1.74 -4.88
C ILE A 119 14.02 3.26 -4.86
N ALA A 120 13.04 4.06 -4.42
CA ALA A 120 13.16 5.50 -4.33
C ALA A 120 14.33 5.92 -3.42
N LEU A 121 14.45 5.33 -2.24
CA LEU A 121 15.58 5.56 -1.33
C LEU A 121 16.94 5.19 -1.93
N GLN A 122 17.01 4.11 -2.73
CA GLN A 122 18.24 3.74 -3.42
C GLN A 122 18.60 4.77 -4.51
N LEU A 123 17.61 5.29 -5.24
CA LEU A 123 17.81 6.34 -6.24
C LEU A 123 18.30 7.66 -5.61
N GLU A 124 17.74 8.06 -4.47
CA GLU A 124 18.19 9.22 -3.69
C GLU A 124 19.65 9.06 -3.21
N LYS A 125 20.04 7.81 -2.87
CA LYS A 125 21.44 7.47 -2.54
C LYS A 125 22.33 7.30 -3.77
N ARG A 126 21.89 7.74 -4.96
CA ARG A 126 22.63 7.69 -6.23
C ARG A 126 23.02 6.30 -6.69
N VAL A 127 22.28 5.26 -6.28
CA VAL A 127 22.46 3.92 -6.84
C VAL A 127 21.92 3.91 -8.27
N GLY A 128 22.62 3.27 -9.20
CA GLY A 128 22.19 3.16 -10.59
C GLY A 128 20.80 2.51 -10.71
N PHE A 129 19.88 3.16 -11.39
CA PHE A 129 18.46 2.76 -11.44
C PHE A 129 18.25 1.33 -11.95
N ARG A 130 19.06 0.87 -12.93
CA ARG A 130 18.98 -0.51 -13.44
C ARG A 130 19.32 -1.54 -12.38
N ARG A 131 20.32 -1.24 -11.53
CA ARG A 131 20.72 -2.12 -10.43
C ARG A 131 19.65 -2.15 -9.33
N ALA A 132 19.10 -0.99 -8.99
CA ALA A 132 18.05 -0.88 -7.99
C ALA A 132 16.79 -1.66 -8.42
N MET A 133 16.32 -1.48 -9.67
CA MET A 133 15.18 -2.19 -10.21
C MET A 133 15.40 -3.71 -10.26
N ARG A 134 16.55 -4.18 -10.77
CA ARG A 134 16.87 -5.62 -10.82
C ARG A 134 16.87 -6.25 -9.44
N LYS A 135 17.57 -5.62 -8.49
CA LYS A 135 17.63 -6.11 -7.10
C LYS A 135 16.24 -6.25 -6.48
N ALA A 136 15.36 -5.28 -6.72
CA ALA A 136 13.99 -5.31 -6.21
C ALA A 136 13.16 -6.44 -6.85
N VAL A 137 13.29 -6.63 -8.16
CA VAL A 137 12.61 -7.71 -8.90
C VAL A 137 13.08 -9.08 -8.45
N ASP A 138 14.39 -9.31 -8.36
CA ASP A 138 14.97 -10.58 -7.93
C ASP A 138 14.59 -10.90 -6.49
N SER A 139 14.57 -9.91 -5.60
CA SER A 139 14.11 -10.08 -4.22
C SER A 139 12.65 -10.52 -4.18
N ALA A 140 11.75 -9.81 -4.84
CA ALA A 140 10.32 -10.14 -4.83
C ALA A 140 10.03 -11.56 -5.36
N LEU A 141 10.76 -12.01 -6.40
CA LEU A 141 10.62 -13.35 -6.95
C LEU A 141 11.08 -14.44 -5.96
N ARG A 142 12.19 -14.23 -5.24
CA ARG A 142 12.67 -15.14 -4.20
C ARG A 142 11.63 -15.33 -3.09
N PHE A 143 10.88 -14.29 -2.75
CA PHE A 143 9.79 -14.35 -1.74
C PHE A 143 8.48 -14.93 -2.27
N GLY A 144 8.44 -15.40 -3.53
CA GLY A 144 7.32 -16.15 -4.11
C GLY A 144 6.30 -15.29 -4.85
N CYS A 145 6.68 -14.11 -5.34
CA CYS A 145 5.87 -13.32 -6.26
C CYS A 145 5.68 -14.07 -7.60
N LYS A 146 4.44 -14.14 -8.12
CA LYS A 146 4.14 -14.76 -9.42
C LYS A 146 4.47 -13.85 -10.61
N GLY A 147 4.65 -12.57 -10.34
CA GLY A 147 5.07 -11.60 -11.33
C GLY A 147 5.18 -10.20 -10.76
N ILE A 148 6.14 -9.46 -11.25
CA ILE A 148 6.41 -8.08 -10.83
C ILE A 148 6.75 -7.22 -12.04
N LYS A 149 6.22 -5.99 -12.03
CA LYS A 149 6.59 -4.94 -12.97
C LYS A 149 7.04 -3.71 -12.18
N VAL A 150 8.21 -3.22 -12.50
CA VAL A 150 8.74 -1.97 -11.97
C VAL A 150 8.92 -0.99 -13.12
N ARG A 151 8.45 0.25 -12.96
CA ARG A 151 8.64 1.33 -13.93
C ARG A 151 9.22 2.54 -13.20
N VAL A 152 10.29 3.07 -13.74
CA VAL A 152 10.95 4.28 -13.25
C VAL A 152 10.91 5.32 -14.37
N SER A 153 10.50 6.55 -14.06
CA SER A 153 10.35 7.63 -15.03
C SER A 153 10.84 8.96 -14.47
N GLY A 154 11.58 9.69 -15.28
CA GLY A 154 12.20 10.97 -14.91
C GLY A 154 13.56 11.15 -15.55
N ARG A 155 14.40 12.02 -14.98
CA ARG A 155 15.79 12.26 -15.39
C ARG A 155 16.69 11.17 -14.84
N LEU A 156 16.68 10.00 -15.50
CA LEU A 156 17.44 8.83 -15.06
C LEU A 156 18.96 9.09 -15.15
N ASN A 157 19.67 8.86 -14.05
CA ASN A 157 21.11 9.16 -13.89
C ASN A 157 21.49 10.63 -14.15
N GLY A 158 20.56 11.57 -13.99
CA GLY A 158 20.83 13.00 -14.17
C GLY A 158 20.81 13.47 -15.62
N ASN A 159 20.40 12.64 -16.59
CA ASN A 159 20.30 13.06 -17.98
C ASN A 159 19.29 14.21 -18.14
N GLU A 160 19.57 15.15 -19.07
CA GLU A 160 18.68 16.30 -19.32
C GLU A 160 17.32 15.87 -19.84
N ILE A 161 17.28 14.89 -20.74
CA ILE A 161 16.05 14.38 -21.31
C ILE A 161 15.48 13.30 -20.40
N ALA A 162 14.25 13.51 -19.93
CA ALA A 162 13.52 12.54 -19.14
C ALA A 162 13.11 11.34 -19.98
N ARG A 163 13.25 10.16 -19.42
CA ARG A 163 12.80 8.91 -20.04
C ARG A 163 12.18 7.97 -19.04
N SER A 164 11.50 6.94 -19.52
CA SER A 164 10.95 5.90 -18.66
C SER A 164 11.50 4.54 -19.06
N GLU A 165 12.00 3.80 -18.08
CA GLU A 165 12.43 2.42 -18.24
C GLU A 165 11.59 1.52 -17.32
N TRP A 166 11.36 0.28 -17.74
CA TRP A 166 10.60 -0.68 -16.98
C TRP A 166 11.19 -2.09 -17.11
N TYR A 167 10.99 -2.87 -16.05
CA TYR A 167 11.27 -4.31 -16.02
C TYR A 167 9.98 -5.05 -15.69
N LEU A 168 9.72 -6.13 -16.42
CA LEU A 168 8.64 -7.07 -16.15
C LEU A 168 9.24 -8.46 -16.06
N GLN A 169 8.93 -9.17 -14.98
CA GLN A 169 9.31 -10.57 -14.82
C GLN A 169 8.13 -11.35 -14.25
N GLY A 170 7.90 -12.54 -14.81
CA GLY A 170 6.71 -13.33 -14.50
C GLY A 170 5.45 -12.84 -15.20
N ARG A 171 4.28 -13.24 -14.69
CA ARG A 171 2.96 -12.93 -15.26
C ARG A 171 2.32 -11.77 -14.51
N LEU A 172 1.70 -10.83 -15.23
CA LEU A 172 0.96 -9.71 -14.62
C LEU A 172 -0.38 -9.48 -15.33
N PRO A 173 -1.45 -10.20 -14.92
CA PRO A 173 -2.77 -10.10 -15.57
C PRO A 173 -3.55 -8.90 -15.06
N LEU A 174 -3.29 -7.69 -15.60
CA LEU A 174 -3.90 -6.45 -15.13
C LEU A 174 -5.42 -6.40 -15.33
N HIS A 175 -5.94 -7.04 -16.38
CA HIS A 175 -7.37 -7.03 -16.71
C HIS A 175 -8.19 -8.10 -15.96
N THR A 176 -7.55 -9.04 -15.28
CA THR A 176 -8.22 -10.09 -14.51
C THR A 176 -8.63 -9.57 -13.13
N LEU A 177 -9.93 -9.49 -12.86
CA LEU A 177 -10.47 -8.98 -11.57
C LEU A 177 -10.07 -9.85 -10.38
N ARG A 178 -10.08 -11.17 -10.55
CA ARG A 178 -9.69 -12.12 -9.49
C ARG A 178 -8.21 -12.13 -9.15
N ALA A 179 -7.36 -11.50 -9.99
CA ALA A 179 -5.93 -11.43 -9.74
C ALA A 179 -5.63 -10.46 -8.59
N ASP A 180 -4.92 -10.94 -7.55
CA ASP A 180 -4.44 -10.11 -6.45
C ASP A 180 -3.20 -9.35 -6.90
N ILE A 181 -3.42 -8.12 -7.35
CA ILE A 181 -2.36 -7.21 -7.78
C ILE A 181 -2.27 -6.08 -6.77
N ASP A 182 -1.09 -5.95 -6.19
CA ASP A 182 -0.73 -4.83 -5.35
C ASP A 182 -0.03 -3.76 -6.17
N TYR A 183 -0.23 -2.48 -5.80
CA TYR A 183 0.31 -1.33 -6.52
C TYR A 183 0.90 -0.32 -5.55
N GLY A 184 2.14 0.07 -5.82
CA GLY A 184 2.85 1.11 -5.09
C GLY A 184 3.33 2.23 -6.01
N PHE A 185 3.28 3.45 -5.51
CA PHE A 185 3.81 4.64 -6.15
C PHE A 185 4.61 5.48 -5.16
N THR A 186 5.81 5.86 -5.55
CA THR A 186 6.68 6.70 -4.73
C THR A 186 7.49 7.64 -5.62
N GLU A 187 7.75 8.82 -5.11
CA GLU A 187 8.60 9.82 -5.75
C GLU A 187 9.96 9.85 -5.06
N ALA A 188 11.03 9.67 -5.83
CA ALA A 188 12.40 9.87 -5.38
C ALA A 188 12.82 11.30 -5.70
N ARG A 189 13.16 12.08 -4.69
CA ARG A 189 13.63 13.45 -4.84
C ARG A 189 15.14 13.47 -4.98
N THR A 190 15.62 13.66 -6.21
CA THR A 190 17.05 13.72 -6.52
C THR A 190 17.48 15.15 -6.75
N THR A 191 18.82 15.38 -6.77
CA THR A 191 19.39 16.69 -7.08
C THR A 191 19.04 17.20 -8.48
N TYR A 192 18.70 16.30 -9.41
CA TYR A 192 18.36 16.61 -10.80
C TYR A 192 16.84 16.71 -11.05
N GLY A 193 16.03 16.53 -10.02
CA GLY A 193 14.56 16.55 -10.10
C GLY A 193 13.91 15.31 -9.49
N VAL A 194 12.60 15.17 -9.71
CA VAL A 194 11.80 14.08 -9.17
C VAL A 194 11.77 12.91 -10.14
N ILE A 195 11.98 11.71 -9.62
CA ILE A 195 11.87 10.45 -10.36
C ILE A 195 10.68 9.67 -9.80
N GLY A 196 9.68 9.40 -10.64
CA GLY A 196 8.52 8.59 -10.25
C GLY A 196 8.81 7.10 -10.37
N VAL A 197 8.54 6.36 -9.29
CA VAL A 197 8.67 4.90 -9.22
C VAL A 197 7.27 4.28 -9.10
N LYS A 198 6.92 3.38 -10.03
CA LYS A 198 5.66 2.63 -10.01
C LYS A 198 5.96 1.15 -9.96
N VAL A 199 5.34 0.44 -9.03
CA VAL A 199 5.53 -1.00 -8.83
C VAL A 199 4.18 -1.71 -8.84
N TRP A 200 4.12 -2.84 -9.55
CA TRP A 200 2.99 -3.77 -9.57
C TRP A 200 3.50 -5.13 -9.15
N VAL A 201 2.89 -5.70 -8.14
CA VAL A 201 3.23 -7.04 -7.62
C VAL A 201 2.01 -7.94 -7.76
N TYR A 202 2.15 -9.04 -8.48
CA TYR A 202 1.13 -10.05 -8.62
C TYR A 202 1.38 -11.20 -7.64
N LYS A 203 0.50 -11.34 -6.65
CA LYS A 203 0.60 -12.36 -5.59
C LYS A 203 -0.05 -13.69 -5.98
N GLY A 204 -1.10 -13.64 -6.81
CA GLY A 204 -1.84 -14.82 -7.24
C GLY A 204 -3.29 -14.50 -7.58
N GLU A 205 -4.12 -15.52 -7.73
CA GLU A 205 -5.56 -15.38 -7.96
C GLU A 205 -6.34 -15.71 -6.69
N ILE A 206 -7.37 -14.93 -6.39
CA ILE A 206 -8.29 -15.15 -5.28
C ILE A 206 -9.54 -15.80 -5.86
N PHE A 207 -9.80 -17.04 -5.45
CA PHE A 207 -11.04 -17.72 -5.77
C PHE A 207 -11.96 -17.63 -4.55
N LYS A 208 -13.21 -17.17 -4.74
CA LYS A 208 -14.24 -17.31 -3.72
C LYS A 208 -14.56 -18.78 -3.59
N GLU A 209 -14.35 -19.37 -2.43
CA GLU A 209 -14.88 -20.69 -2.13
C GLU A 209 -16.41 -20.64 -2.26
N ARG A 210 -16.96 -21.45 -3.16
CA ARG A 210 -18.41 -21.68 -3.18
C ARG A 210 -18.73 -22.39 -1.86
N LYS A 211 -19.44 -21.74 -0.95
CA LYS A 211 -20.08 -22.44 0.16
C LYS A 211 -20.94 -23.53 -0.49
N ARG A 212 -20.55 -24.79 -0.34
CA ARG A 212 -21.43 -25.91 -0.66
C ARG A 212 -22.63 -25.75 0.29
N GLU A 213 -23.79 -25.44 -0.26
CA GLU A 213 -25.02 -25.56 0.50
C GLU A 213 -25.11 -27.01 0.96
N PRO A 214 -25.43 -27.25 2.25
CA PRO A 214 -25.62 -28.61 2.71
C PRO A 214 -26.76 -29.21 1.87
N GLN A 215 -26.46 -30.28 1.14
CA GLN A 215 -27.45 -31.01 0.42
C GLN A 215 -28.47 -31.48 1.45
N SER A 216 -29.70 -30.95 1.38
CA SER A 216 -30.84 -31.47 2.13
C SER A 216 -31.01 -32.93 1.75
N VAL A 217 -30.61 -33.81 2.67
CA VAL A 217 -30.93 -35.23 2.57
C VAL A 217 -32.44 -35.33 2.69
N THR A 218 -33.11 -35.41 1.58
CA THR A 218 -34.51 -35.86 1.53
C THR A 218 -34.49 -37.31 1.96
N SER A 219 -34.75 -37.55 3.24
CA SER A 219 -35.13 -38.87 3.74
C SER A 219 -36.47 -39.23 3.10
N GLY A 220 -36.40 -40.04 2.04
CA GLY A 220 -37.58 -40.72 1.56
C GLY A 220 -38.09 -41.67 2.65
N ALA A 221 -39.20 -41.31 3.22
CA ALA A 221 -40.00 -42.24 4.03
C ALA A 221 -40.75 -43.18 3.08
N PHE A 222 -40.49 -44.47 3.26
CA PHE A 222 -41.43 -45.55 2.89
C PHE A 222 -42.34 -45.81 4.07
#